data_8459bc2fe84036e86908d10c32dd4495
#
_entry.id   8459bc2fe84036e86908d10c32dd4495
#
_cell.length_a   1.000
_cell.length_b   1.000
_cell.length_c   1.000
_cell.angle_alpha   90.00
_cell.angle_beta   90.00
_cell.angle_gamma   90.00
#
_symmetry.space_group_name_H-M   'P 1'
#
loop_
_entity.id
_entity.type
_entity.pdbx_description
1 polymer ?
#
loop_
_entity_poly.entity_id
_entity_poly.type
_entity_poly.pdbx_seq_one_letter_code
_entity_poly.pdbx_strand_id
1 'polypeptide(L)'
;MKCVLLAVVLIACGSVATKAQSCVTPEEVKQMTARVDSASNAMYNKKLNEELLKMAEKHRELLQDIVAADQKKQSDQDKLRKLNEKNAARFCQILKTSGWPSTALVGQTGVLASFQILKNSAPYELQRDLLPVILAVIKKDPTQKPEFAGLFDRLRVSAGMKQFFGTQAVSIGGFLVLYPLEDESKVNAWRKEFGLNTIQDSIRNLERTYGKTLIKSRQPPASKLSKQLTDSISKALDSAELSEGSYVDPGDVIKTETNLVSLNVSVFNTKSKMFVGSLTKDDFRVLEEGEEQTVSYFASTDVPFDLVLLVDLSGSTSEKRDLIKKSTLRFIEAARPNDRLAIVTFSDRTNVISPLTLDREQLKANVANMSGMGGSHVWDAIKFALDSILGPKELERRRAIVLMSDGVDNALSRYSSTYGSTISFADLVEQVRQNDTLIVPIYLDTEDQMGAGYMSLDYENARRTLNLLANESGGSYYKAKKLADLEGVYEQVINDLGKVYSLGYKPTNPARDGAWRNVRISIANREDLVTRARPGYYAQ
;
A
#
# COMPACT_ATOMS: atom_id res chain seq x y z
N MET A 1 -26.54 -10.23 -5.15
CA MET A 1 -25.32 -9.62 -5.73
C MET A 1 -25.14 -8.25 -5.11
N LYS A 2 -24.36 -8.13 -4.02
CA LYS A 2 -24.02 -6.84 -3.41
C LYS A 2 -22.78 -6.33 -4.14
N CYS A 3 -22.97 -5.45 -5.13
CA CYS A 3 -21.86 -4.71 -5.75
C CYS A 3 -21.27 -3.74 -4.73
N VAL A 4 -20.14 -4.10 -4.13
CA VAL A 4 -19.29 -3.15 -3.43
C VAL A 4 -18.56 -2.34 -4.50
N LEU A 5 -19.10 -1.16 -4.83
CA LEU A 5 -18.38 -0.21 -5.67
C LEU A 5 -17.30 0.48 -4.83
N LEU A 6 -16.10 -0.07 -4.81
CA LEU A 6 -14.92 0.73 -4.54
C LEU A 6 -14.58 1.51 -5.81
N ALA A 7 -14.65 2.83 -5.73
CA ALA A 7 -14.19 3.69 -6.80
C ALA A 7 -12.65 3.66 -6.82
N VAL A 8 -12.06 2.77 -7.61
CA VAL A 8 -10.68 2.98 -8.02
C VAL A 8 -10.71 4.21 -8.91
N VAL A 9 -10.18 5.32 -8.40
CA VAL A 9 -9.93 6.50 -9.22
C VAL A 9 -8.72 6.16 -10.10
N LEU A 10 -9.01 5.40 -11.17
CA LEU A 10 -8.12 5.38 -12.30
C LEU A 10 -8.13 6.79 -12.90
N ILE A 11 -6.92 7.35 -12.98
CA ILE A 11 -6.58 8.55 -13.72
C ILE A 11 -6.46 9.80 -12.86
N ALA A 12 -5.22 10.24 -12.77
CA ALA A 12 -4.93 11.65 -12.87
C ALA A 12 -5.44 12.19 -14.24
N CYS A 13 -6.75 12.28 -14.42
CA CYS A 13 -7.29 13.24 -15.36
C CYS A 13 -6.95 14.60 -14.77
N GLY A 14 -5.94 15.25 -15.35
CA GLY A 14 -5.73 16.66 -15.13
C GLY A 14 -7.09 17.32 -15.27
N SER A 15 -7.69 17.73 -14.16
CA SER A 15 -8.83 18.62 -14.19
C SER A 15 -8.31 19.88 -14.86
N VAL A 16 -8.64 20.05 -16.13
CA VAL A 16 -8.67 21.39 -16.70
C VAL A 16 -9.62 22.14 -15.80
N ALA A 17 -9.07 23.07 -15.01
CA ALA A 17 -9.81 24.00 -14.20
C ALA A 17 -10.61 24.92 -15.15
N THR A 18 -11.72 24.43 -15.64
CA THR A 18 -12.80 25.29 -16.03
C THR A 18 -13.36 25.85 -14.71
N LYS A 19 -13.71 27.13 -14.67
CA LYS A 19 -14.45 27.76 -13.57
C LYS A 19 -15.84 27.11 -13.47
N ALA A 20 -15.88 25.85 -13.04
CA ALA A 20 -17.11 25.14 -12.80
C ALA A 20 -17.59 25.55 -11.41
N GLN A 21 -18.54 26.46 -11.36
CA GLN A 21 -19.26 26.82 -10.13
C GLN A 21 -20.31 25.73 -9.83
N SER A 22 -20.63 25.57 -8.55
CA SER A 22 -21.79 24.80 -8.14
C SER A 22 -23.04 25.31 -8.84
N CYS A 23 -23.86 24.40 -9.32
CA CYS A 23 -25.13 24.76 -9.97
C CYS A 23 -26.29 24.96 -8.99
N VAL A 24 -26.04 24.76 -7.70
CA VAL A 24 -27.00 24.98 -6.62
C VAL A 24 -26.53 26.11 -5.73
N THR A 25 -27.47 26.96 -5.30
CA THR A 25 -27.22 28.04 -4.34
C THR A 25 -27.37 27.51 -2.91
N PRO A 26 -26.80 28.20 -1.90
CA PRO A 26 -27.00 27.83 -0.50
C PRO A 26 -28.47 27.75 -0.08
N GLU A 27 -29.34 28.63 -0.65
CA GLU A 27 -30.76 28.60 -0.39
C GLU A 27 -31.45 27.35 -1.02
N GLU A 28 -31.09 26.99 -2.25
CA GLU A 28 -31.56 25.74 -2.86
C GLU A 28 -31.13 24.51 -2.09
N VAL A 29 -29.90 24.47 -1.56
CA VAL A 29 -29.40 23.40 -0.68
C VAL A 29 -30.24 23.32 0.60
N LYS A 30 -30.51 24.45 1.25
CA LYS A 30 -31.35 24.53 2.45
C LYS A 30 -32.78 24.03 2.16
N GLN A 31 -33.37 24.44 1.04
CA GLN A 31 -34.69 23.98 0.61
C GLN A 31 -34.71 22.48 0.30
N MET A 32 -33.68 21.95 -0.39
CA MET A 32 -33.56 20.50 -0.64
C MET A 32 -33.42 19.72 0.66
N THR A 33 -32.63 20.21 1.61
CA THR A 33 -32.45 19.58 2.94
C THR A 33 -33.77 19.53 3.70
N ALA A 34 -34.53 20.63 3.72
CA ALA A 34 -35.85 20.68 4.36
C ALA A 34 -36.90 19.76 3.70
N ARG A 35 -36.78 19.52 2.39
CA ARG A 35 -37.67 18.63 1.65
C ARG A 35 -37.36 17.14 1.81
N VAL A 36 -36.23 16.75 2.41
CA VAL A 36 -35.87 15.34 2.62
C VAL A 36 -36.97 14.59 3.39
N ASP A 37 -37.64 15.25 4.33
CA ASP A 37 -38.73 14.63 5.11
C ASP A 37 -39.96 14.30 4.26
N SER A 38 -40.26 15.08 3.23
CA SER A 38 -41.38 14.84 2.31
C SER A 38 -41.03 13.93 1.13
N ALA A 39 -39.72 13.71 0.87
CA ALA A 39 -39.25 12.90 -0.25
C ALA A 39 -39.56 11.38 -0.11
N SER A 40 -39.85 10.93 1.11
CA SER A 40 -40.30 9.54 1.36
C SER A 40 -41.66 9.19 0.72
N ASN A 41 -42.47 10.18 0.42
CA ASN A 41 -43.80 10.04 -0.21
C ASN A 41 -43.78 10.24 -1.73
N ALA A 42 -42.60 10.37 -2.34
CA ALA A 42 -42.47 10.55 -3.78
C ALA A 42 -42.97 9.31 -4.55
N MET A 43 -43.76 9.52 -5.58
CA MET A 43 -44.13 8.43 -6.49
C MET A 43 -42.91 8.02 -7.33
N TYR A 44 -42.72 6.72 -7.49
CA TYR A 44 -41.64 6.15 -8.30
C TYR A 44 -41.69 6.64 -9.75
N ASN A 45 -40.60 7.24 -10.19
CA ASN A 45 -40.43 7.77 -11.54
C ASN A 45 -39.52 6.86 -12.37
N LYS A 46 -40.13 5.89 -13.06
CA LYS A 46 -39.43 4.90 -13.90
C LYS A 46 -38.54 5.58 -14.96
N LYS A 47 -39.04 6.63 -15.63
CA LYS A 47 -38.28 7.35 -16.67
C LYS A 47 -37.01 8.00 -16.14
N LEU A 48 -37.10 8.64 -14.96
CA LEU A 48 -35.96 9.25 -14.30
C LEU A 48 -34.93 8.20 -13.86
N ASN A 49 -35.38 7.07 -13.32
CA ASN A 49 -34.51 5.97 -12.98
C ASN A 49 -33.73 5.45 -14.20
N GLU A 50 -34.45 5.16 -15.31
CA GLU A 50 -33.84 4.70 -16.56
C GLU A 50 -32.83 5.72 -17.13
N GLU A 51 -33.15 7.01 -17.03
CA GLU A 51 -32.24 8.09 -17.46
C GLU A 51 -30.94 8.12 -16.64
N LEU A 52 -31.04 8.08 -15.31
CA LEU A 52 -29.88 8.06 -14.41
C LEU A 52 -28.99 6.83 -14.66
N LEU A 53 -29.60 5.66 -14.82
CA LEU A 53 -28.86 4.43 -15.14
C LEU A 53 -28.10 4.56 -16.47
N LYS A 54 -28.74 5.08 -17.51
CA LYS A 54 -28.11 5.29 -18.83
C LYS A 54 -26.96 6.29 -18.78
N MET A 55 -27.08 7.34 -17.98
CA MET A 55 -25.99 8.32 -17.77
C MET A 55 -24.79 7.68 -17.10
N ALA A 56 -25.01 6.92 -16.04
CA ALA A 56 -23.94 6.23 -15.29
C ALA A 56 -23.29 5.12 -16.13
N GLU A 57 -24.06 4.37 -16.90
CA GLU A 57 -23.58 3.30 -17.76
C GLU A 57 -22.67 3.80 -18.89
N LYS A 58 -23.10 4.82 -19.62
CA LYS A 58 -22.26 5.45 -20.66
C LYS A 58 -20.92 5.94 -20.14
N HIS A 59 -20.91 6.50 -18.94
CA HIS A 59 -19.66 6.92 -18.30
C HIS A 59 -18.76 5.72 -18.01
N ARG A 60 -19.33 4.63 -17.47
CA ARG A 60 -18.61 3.40 -17.15
C ARG A 60 -18.01 2.74 -18.39
N GLU A 61 -18.80 2.60 -19.47
CA GLU A 61 -18.37 2.03 -20.74
C GLU A 61 -17.19 2.82 -21.33
N LEU A 62 -17.33 4.14 -21.44
CA LEU A 62 -16.26 4.99 -21.98
C LEU A 62 -14.99 4.92 -21.12
N LEU A 63 -15.15 4.82 -19.80
CA LEU A 63 -14.00 4.69 -18.90
C LEU A 63 -13.30 3.32 -19.06
N GLN A 64 -14.06 2.23 -19.26
CA GLN A 64 -13.52 0.91 -19.53
C GLN A 64 -12.75 0.88 -20.85
N ASP A 65 -13.28 1.49 -21.91
CA ASP A 65 -12.60 1.60 -23.20
C ASP A 65 -11.26 2.37 -23.09
N ILE A 66 -11.25 3.47 -22.33
CA ILE A 66 -10.03 4.25 -22.08
C ILE A 66 -8.98 3.45 -21.31
N VAL A 67 -9.41 2.65 -20.34
CA VAL A 67 -8.53 1.81 -19.51
C VAL A 67 -8.00 0.61 -20.29
N ALA A 68 -8.81 0.02 -21.16
CA ALA A 68 -8.41 -1.11 -22.01
C ALA A 68 -7.44 -0.69 -23.14
N ALA A 69 -7.50 0.57 -23.57
CA ALA A 69 -6.56 1.10 -24.55
C ALA A 69 -5.18 1.34 -23.89
N ASP A 70 -4.15 0.61 -24.32
CA ASP A 70 -2.80 0.67 -23.78
C ASP A 70 -2.11 2.05 -23.94
N GLN A 71 -2.70 2.94 -24.75
CA GLN A 71 -2.26 4.32 -24.98
C GLN A 71 -3.39 5.30 -24.67
N LYS A 72 -3.16 6.19 -23.71
CA LYS A 72 -4.06 7.31 -23.38
C LYS A 72 -4.10 8.30 -24.54
N LYS A 73 -5.10 8.16 -25.41
CA LYS A 73 -5.32 9.14 -26.51
C LYS A 73 -6.00 10.38 -25.96
N GLN A 74 -5.51 11.57 -26.35
CA GLN A 74 -6.11 12.86 -25.96
C GLN A 74 -7.59 12.93 -26.39
N SER A 75 -7.94 12.35 -27.55
CA SER A 75 -9.32 12.29 -28.06
C SER A 75 -10.29 11.60 -27.10
N ASP A 76 -9.85 10.58 -26.37
CA ASP A 76 -10.73 9.82 -25.48
C ASP A 76 -10.91 10.54 -24.14
N GLN A 77 -9.88 11.28 -23.69
CA GLN A 77 -10.01 12.21 -22.56
C GLN A 77 -10.99 13.34 -22.88
N ASP A 78 -10.96 13.88 -24.08
CA ASP A 78 -11.91 14.92 -24.54
C ASP A 78 -13.33 14.40 -24.64
N LYS A 79 -13.54 13.16 -25.08
CA LYS A 79 -14.87 12.50 -25.07
C LYS A 79 -15.40 12.36 -23.64
N LEU A 80 -14.55 11.88 -22.71
CA LEU A 80 -14.92 11.71 -21.30
C LEU A 80 -15.26 13.06 -20.66
N ARG A 81 -14.46 14.10 -20.91
CA ARG A 81 -14.73 15.46 -20.43
C ARG A 81 -16.08 15.97 -20.92
N LYS A 82 -16.37 15.88 -22.23
CA LYS A 82 -17.66 16.30 -22.80
C LYS A 82 -18.84 15.52 -22.21
N LEU A 83 -18.68 14.22 -21.99
CA LEU A 83 -19.71 13.39 -21.37
C LEU A 83 -19.97 13.82 -19.91
N ASN A 84 -18.90 14.11 -19.15
CA ASN A 84 -19.00 14.58 -17.77
C ASN A 84 -19.69 15.93 -17.68
N GLU A 85 -19.34 16.90 -18.54
CA GLU A 85 -20.00 18.20 -18.62
C GLU A 85 -21.50 18.04 -18.92
N LYS A 86 -21.87 17.19 -19.88
CA LYS A 86 -23.26 16.90 -20.21
C LYS A 86 -24.02 16.26 -19.02
N ASN A 87 -23.41 15.26 -18.39
CA ASN A 87 -24.00 14.58 -17.24
C ASN A 87 -24.18 15.53 -16.05
N ALA A 88 -23.16 16.36 -15.74
CA ALA A 88 -23.23 17.37 -14.69
C ALA A 88 -24.39 18.36 -14.94
N ALA A 89 -24.48 18.92 -16.14
CA ALA A 89 -25.53 19.86 -16.50
C ALA A 89 -26.93 19.23 -16.35
N ARG A 90 -27.11 17.99 -16.80
CA ARG A 90 -28.39 17.28 -16.68
C ARG A 90 -28.72 16.92 -15.23
N PHE A 91 -27.73 16.50 -14.46
CA PHE A 91 -27.91 16.20 -13.03
C PHE A 91 -28.30 17.46 -12.24
N CYS A 92 -27.71 18.61 -12.56
CA CYS A 92 -28.13 19.89 -12.01
C CYS A 92 -29.61 20.21 -12.26
N GLN A 93 -30.11 19.96 -13.46
CA GLN A 93 -31.55 20.12 -13.77
C GLN A 93 -32.40 19.20 -12.91
N ILE A 94 -32.00 17.93 -12.75
CA ILE A 94 -32.69 16.96 -11.90
C ILE A 94 -32.75 17.46 -10.45
N LEU A 95 -31.61 17.91 -9.90
CA LEU A 95 -31.55 18.45 -8.54
C LEU A 95 -32.48 19.64 -8.33
N LYS A 96 -32.57 20.56 -9.31
CA LYS A 96 -33.44 21.75 -9.24
C LYS A 96 -34.94 21.41 -9.33
N THR A 97 -35.27 20.42 -10.13
CA THR A 97 -36.68 20.05 -10.36
C THR A 97 -37.23 19.05 -9.34
N SER A 98 -36.42 18.07 -8.96
CA SER A 98 -36.85 16.91 -8.17
C SER A 98 -36.15 16.81 -6.81
N GLY A 99 -35.15 17.66 -6.52
CA GLY A 99 -34.28 17.51 -5.37
C GLY A 99 -33.31 16.33 -5.51
N TRP A 100 -32.78 15.84 -4.39
CA TRP A 100 -31.93 14.66 -4.37
C TRP A 100 -32.75 13.40 -4.76
N PRO A 101 -32.29 12.57 -5.72
CA PRO A 101 -32.99 11.37 -6.13
C PRO A 101 -33.05 10.35 -4.98
N SER A 102 -34.21 10.27 -4.30
CA SER A 102 -34.45 9.35 -3.18
C SER A 102 -34.78 7.93 -3.67
N THR A 103 -34.64 6.95 -2.78
CA THR A 103 -35.04 5.56 -3.07
C THR A 103 -36.50 5.44 -3.43
N ALA A 104 -37.39 6.25 -2.83
CA ALA A 104 -38.81 6.30 -3.20
C ALA A 104 -39.01 6.80 -4.64
N LEU A 105 -38.23 7.83 -5.06
CA LEU A 105 -38.40 8.44 -6.38
C LEU A 105 -37.81 7.59 -7.52
N VAL A 106 -36.57 7.03 -7.34
CA VAL A 106 -35.82 6.38 -8.43
C VAL A 106 -35.41 4.92 -8.13
N GLY A 107 -35.79 4.38 -6.99
CA GLY A 107 -35.36 3.05 -6.55
C GLY A 107 -33.88 3.00 -6.18
N GLN A 108 -33.43 1.89 -5.62
CA GLN A 108 -32.03 1.70 -5.17
C GLN A 108 -31.02 1.86 -6.30
N THR A 109 -31.33 1.35 -7.49
CA THR A 109 -30.43 1.43 -8.65
C THR A 109 -30.24 2.85 -9.16
N GLY A 110 -31.30 3.66 -9.16
CA GLY A 110 -31.25 5.07 -9.54
C GLY A 110 -30.46 5.91 -8.52
N VAL A 111 -30.58 5.59 -7.22
CA VAL A 111 -29.75 6.21 -6.18
C VAL A 111 -28.27 5.91 -6.42
N LEU A 112 -27.91 4.65 -6.65
CA LEU A 112 -26.51 4.27 -6.97
C LEU A 112 -25.99 5.03 -8.19
N ALA A 113 -26.80 5.13 -9.25
CA ALA A 113 -26.46 5.89 -10.45
C ALA A 113 -26.25 7.39 -10.14
N SER A 114 -27.10 7.97 -9.28
CA SER A 114 -26.98 9.37 -8.87
C SER A 114 -25.67 9.67 -8.14
N PHE A 115 -25.25 8.80 -7.22
CA PHE A 115 -23.94 8.91 -6.57
C PHE A 115 -22.78 8.72 -7.56
N GLN A 116 -22.91 7.81 -8.54
CA GLN A 116 -21.89 7.65 -9.58
C GLN A 116 -21.75 8.90 -10.44
N ILE A 117 -22.86 9.51 -10.85
CA ILE A 117 -22.86 10.75 -11.63
C ILE A 117 -22.26 11.88 -10.79
N LEU A 118 -22.65 12.03 -9.54
CA LEU A 118 -22.13 13.06 -8.63
C LEU A 118 -20.59 12.90 -8.46
N LYS A 119 -20.13 11.69 -8.17
CA LYS A 119 -18.68 11.43 -7.94
C LYS A 119 -17.84 11.59 -9.21
N ASN A 120 -18.35 11.21 -10.37
CA ASN A 120 -17.55 11.08 -11.58
C ASN A 120 -17.72 12.24 -12.58
N SER A 121 -18.87 12.88 -12.61
CA SER A 121 -19.18 13.92 -13.59
C SER A 121 -19.34 15.32 -12.99
N ALA A 122 -19.75 15.44 -11.73
CA ALA A 122 -20.00 16.74 -11.12
C ALA A 122 -18.69 17.39 -10.58
N PRO A 123 -18.60 18.75 -10.62
CA PRO A 123 -17.46 19.46 -10.02
C PRO A 123 -17.43 19.28 -8.50
N TYR A 124 -16.26 19.46 -7.89
CA TYR A 124 -16.06 19.29 -6.45
C TYR A 124 -16.89 20.29 -5.62
N GLU A 125 -17.13 21.48 -6.14
CA GLU A 125 -18.02 22.48 -5.54
C GLU A 125 -19.43 21.93 -5.33
N LEU A 126 -20.00 21.29 -6.36
CA LEU A 126 -21.33 20.67 -6.25
C LEU A 126 -21.32 19.47 -5.29
N GLN A 127 -20.27 18.66 -5.32
CA GLN A 127 -20.12 17.52 -4.40
C GLN A 127 -20.09 18.01 -2.94
N ARG A 128 -19.34 19.08 -2.64
CA ARG A 128 -19.28 19.74 -1.32
C ARG A 128 -20.64 20.31 -0.91
N ASP A 129 -21.27 21.06 -1.80
CA ASP A 129 -22.51 21.79 -1.48
C ASP A 129 -23.68 20.85 -1.21
N LEU A 130 -23.68 19.67 -1.77
CA LEU A 130 -24.69 18.64 -1.52
C LEU A 130 -24.46 17.81 -0.25
N LEU A 131 -23.32 17.94 0.45
CA LEU A 131 -23.08 17.18 1.69
C LEU A 131 -24.20 17.33 2.73
N PRO A 132 -24.73 18.55 3.05
CA PRO A 132 -25.82 18.69 4.01
C PRO A 132 -27.10 17.95 3.58
N VAL A 133 -27.42 17.98 2.29
CA VAL A 133 -28.61 17.27 1.75
C VAL A 133 -28.42 15.75 1.90
N ILE A 134 -27.25 15.23 1.51
CA ILE A 134 -26.98 13.79 1.56
C ILE A 134 -26.90 13.30 3.00
N LEU A 135 -26.34 14.10 3.92
CA LEU A 135 -26.36 13.81 5.36
C LEU A 135 -27.76 13.69 5.93
N ALA A 136 -28.66 14.60 5.54
CA ALA A 136 -30.07 14.51 5.92
C ALA A 136 -30.73 13.23 5.33
N VAL A 137 -30.42 12.92 4.08
CA VAL A 137 -30.94 11.71 3.41
C VAL A 137 -30.49 10.43 4.11
N ILE A 138 -29.18 10.26 4.42
CA ILE A 138 -28.68 9.01 5.03
C ILE A 138 -29.17 8.80 6.47
N LYS A 139 -29.58 9.87 7.16
CA LYS A 139 -30.26 9.78 8.47
C LYS A 139 -31.63 9.16 8.34
N LYS A 140 -32.34 9.39 7.22
CA LYS A 140 -33.68 8.84 6.93
C LYS A 140 -33.64 7.51 6.19
N ASP A 141 -32.71 7.36 5.26
CA ASP A 141 -32.49 6.18 4.46
C ASP A 141 -31.05 5.65 4.61
N PRO A 142 -30.81 4.84 5.66
CA PRO A 142 -29.48 4.31 5.92
C PRO A 142 -28.89 3.43 4.79
N THR A 143 -29.71 2.97 3.83
CA THR A 143 -29.24 2.16 2.70
C THR A 143 -28.29 2.94 1.79
N GLN A 144 -28.26 4.28 1.88
CA GLN A 144 -27.38 5.15 1.12
C GLN A 144 -26.04 5.45 1.84
N LYS A 145 -25.84 5.01 3.08
CA LYS A 145 -24.62 5.19 3.85
C LYS A 145 -23.34 4.71 3.13
N PRO A 146 -23.31 3.53 2.46
CA PRO A 146 -22.12 3.07 1.75
C PRO A 146 -21.68 4.02 0.63
N GLU A 147 -22.62 4.60 -0.11
CA GLU A 147 -22.31 5.51 -1.21
C GLU A 147 -21.82 6.87 -0.69
N PHE A 148 -22.40 7.34 0.42
CA PHE A 148 -21.92 8.53 1.12
C PHE A 148 -20.48 8.35 1.60
N ALA A 149 -20.12 7.21 2.19
CA ALA A 149 -18.76 6.93 2.63
C ALA A 149 -17.76 7.08 1.48
N GLY A 150 -18.11 6.59 0.28
CA GLY A 150 -17.28 6.76 -0.92
C GLY A 150 -17.16 8.22 -1.39
N LEU A 151 -18.21 9.02 -1.27
CA LEU A 151 -18.17 10.46 -1.58
C LEU A 151 -17.34 11.23 -0.56
N PHE A 152 -17.54 10.94 0.72
CA PHE A 152 -16.83 11.56 1.82
C PHE A 152 -15.32 11.40 1.72
N ASP A 153 -14.85 10.14 1.58
CA ASP A 153 -13.43 9.86 1.39
C ASP A 153 -12.87 10.51 0.12
N ARG A 154 -13.64 10.54 -0.97
CA ARG A 154 -13.23 11.20 -2.22
C ARG A 154 -12.94 12.69 -2.00
N LEU A 155 -13.81 13.38 -1.30
CA LEU A 155 -13.62 14.79 -0.99
C LEU A 155 -12.41 15.00 -0.09
N ARG A 156 -12.25 14.19 0.96
CA ARG A 156 -11.10 14.25 1.86
C ARG A 156 -9.79 14.07 1.08
N VAL A 157 -9.68 13.00 0.30
CA VAL A 157 -8.48 12.71 -0.51
C VAL A 157 -8.19 13.83 -1.52
N SER A 158 -9.23 14.39 -2.15
CA SER A 158 -9.06 15.49 -3.10
C SER A 158 -8.58 16.78 -2.44
N ALA A 159 -8.93 16.98 -1.18
CA ALA A 159 -8.45 18.08 -0.34
C ALA A 159 -7.07 17.82 0.30
N GLY A 160 -6.43 16.69 0.02
CA GLY A 160 -5.15 16.33 0.60
C GLY A 160 -5.23 15.78 2.03
N MET A 161 -6.41 15.33 2.45
CA MET A 161 -6.66 14.77 3.78
C MET A 161 -6.61 13.24 3.75
N LYS A 162 -6.36 12.63 4.92
CA LYS A 162 -6.52 11.19 5.12
C LYS A 162 -7.99 10.79 4.97
N GLN A 163 -8.27 9.56 4.55
CA GLN A 163 -9.63 9.05 4.40
C GLN A 163 -10.13 8.33 5.67
N PHE A 164 -11.45 8.30 5.88
CA PHE A 164 -12.08 7.66 7.03
C PHE A 164 -12.37 6.18 6.79
N PHE A 165 -12.96 5.90 5.65
CA PHE A 165 -13.53 4.57 5.36
C PHE A 165 -12.62 3.69 4.50
N GLY A 166 -11.51 4.20 3.97
CA GLY A 166 -10.63 3.44 3.10
C GLY A 166 -11.27 3.05 1.76
N THR A 167 -12.02 3.97 1.16
CA THR A 167 -12.73 3.72 -0.10
C THR A 167 -11.99 4.20 -1.35
N GLN A 168 -10.89 4.94 -1.17
CA GLN A 168 -10.15 5.55 -2.28
C GLN A 168 -8.77 4.91 -2.43
N ALA A 169 -8.49 4.43 -3.64
CA ALA A 169 -7.19 3.90 -4.04
C ALA A 169 -6.86 4.31 -5.47
N VAL A 170 -5.59 4.28 -5.85
CA VAL A 170 -5.11 4.61 -7.18
C VAL A 170 -4.16 3.53 -7.70
N SER A 171 -4.07 3.33 -9.01
CA SER A 171 -3.09 2.41 -9.61
C SER A 171 -1.82 3.16 -9.98
N ILE A 172 -0.70 2.82 -9.35
CA ILE A 172 0.62 3.42 -9.59
C ILE A 172 1.67 2.32 -9.63
N GLY A 173 2.53 2.33 -10.65
CA GLY A 173 3.70 1.45 -10.70
C GLY A 173 3.40 -0.06 -10.66
N GLY A 174 2.19 -0.46 -11.07
CA GLY A 174 1.75 -1.85 -11.04
C GLY A 174 1.07 -2.27 -9.73
N PHE A 175 1.05 -1.41 -8.71
CA PHE A 175 0.33 -1.62 -7.46
C PHE A 175 -1.01 -0.88 -7.43
N LEU A 176 -1.92 -1.35 -6.58
CA LEU A 176 -3.00 -0.54 -6.05
C LEU A 176 -2.47 0.17 -4.80
N VAL A 177 -2.61 1.48 -4.75
CA VAL A 177 -2.14 2.31 -3.63
C VAL A 177 -3.36 2.85 -2.89
N LEU A 178 -3.64 2.31 -1.69
CA LEU A 178 -4.67 2.83 -0.80
C LEU A 178 -4.17 4.13 -0.17
N TYR A 179 -4.95 5.20 -0.25
CA TYR A 179 -4.60 6.44 0.46
C TYR A 179 -4.67 6.23 1.98
N PRO A 180 -3.88 6.99 2.77
CA PRO A 180 -3.77 6.74 4.21
C PRO A 180 -5.11 6.97 4.92
N LEU A 181 -5.35 6.15 5.95
CA LEU A 181 -6.53 6.21 6.80
C LEU A 181 -6.34 7.24 7.91
N GLU A 182 -7.41 7.87 8.36
CA GLU A 182 -7.41 8.78 9.51
C GLU A 182 -7.02 8.03 10.78
N ASP A 183 -7.66 6.89 11.02
CA ASP A 183 -7.38 6.01 12.14
C ASP A 183 -7.61 4.54 11.73
N GLU A 184 -6.53 3.76 11.66
CA GLU A 184 -6.61 2.35 11.27
C GLU A 184 -7.33 1.48 12.31
N SER A 185 -7.29 1.87 13.58
CA SER A 185 -7.94 1.12 14.67
C SER A 185 -9.46 1.25 14.62
N LYS A 186 -9.96 2.40 14.16
CA LYS A 186 -11.40 2.72 14.11
C LYS A 186 -12.05 2.41 12.76
N VAL A 187 -11.27 2.24 11.69
CA VAL A 187 -11.79 2.10 10.32
C VAL A 187 -12.87 1.03 10.19
N ASN A 188 -12.71 -0.13 10.80
CA ASN A 188 -13.69 -1.22 10.69
C ASN A 188 -14.97 -0.94 11.48
N ALA A 189 -14.90 -0.19 12.58
CA ALA A 189 -16.09 0.27 13.32
C ALA A 189 -16.90 1.25 12.47
N TRP A 190 -16.26 2.25 11.90
CA TRP A 190 -16.90 3.21 10.98
C TRP A 190 -17.48 2.52 9.74
N ARG A 191 -16.73 1.58 9.14
CA ARG A 191 -17.20 0.82 7.98
C ARG A 191 -18.44 -0.01 8.30
N LYS A 192 -18.49 -0.67 9.45
CA LYS A 192 -19.66 -1.45 9.93
C LYS A 192 -20.88 -0.55 10.09
N GLU A 193 -20.74 0.62 10.70
CA GLU A 193 -21.82 1.60 10.88
C GLU A 193 -22.40 2.07 9.55
N PHE A 194 -21.52 2.20 8.54
CA PHE A 194 -21.90 2.64 7.18
C PHE A 194 -22.24 1.48 6.24
N GLY A 195 -22.40 0.26 6.73
CA GLY A 195 -22.80 -0.90 5.94
C GLY A 195 -21.76 -1.38 4.94
N LEU A 196 -20.48 -1.08 5.20
CA LEU A 196 -19.34 -1.52 4.39
C LEU A 196 -18.75 -2.81 4.97
N ASN A 197 -18.16 -3.65 4.10
CA ASN A 197 -17.35 -4.79 4.53
C ASN A 197 -16.08 -4.29 5.26
N THR A 198 -15.36 -5.18 5.95
CA THR A 198 -14.08 -4.83 6.58
C THR A 198 -13.10 -4.26 5.56
N ILE A 199 -12.13 -3.47 6.03
CA ILE A 199 -11.09 -2.93 5.13
C ILE A 199 -10.28 -4.07 4.50
N GLN A 200 -10.02 -5.15 5.23
CA GLN A 200 -9.32 -6.33 4.76
C GLN A 200 -10.07 -7.05 3.63
N ASP A 201 -11.40 -7.22 3.77
CA ASP A 201 -12.24 -7.79 2.69
C ASP A 201 -12.25 -6.90 1.45
N SER A 202 -12.27 -5.59 1.66
CA SER A 202 -12.23 -4.61 0.57
C SER A 202 -10.91 -4.64 -0.17
N ILE A 203 -9.78 -4.74 0.54
CA ILE A 203 -8.44 -4.91 -0.04
C ILE A 203 -8.40 -6.18 -0.89
N ARG A 204 -8.78 -7.35 -0.32
CA ARG A 204 -8.82 -8.63 -1.07
C ARG A 204 -9.68 -8.55 -2.33
N ASN A 205 -10.84 -7.90 -2.26
CA ASN A 205 -11.72 -7.74 -3.41
C ASN A 205 -11.10 -6.86 -4.50
N LEU A 206 -10.38 -5.79 -4.11
CA LEU A 206 -9.66 -4.93 -5.06
C LEU A 206 -8.52 -5.69 -5.76
N GLU A 207 -7.69 -6.37 -4.99
CA GLU A 207 -6.58 -7.16 -5.51
C GLU A 207 -7.08 -8.21 -6.52
N ARG A 208 -8.14 -8.94 -6.15
CA ARG A 208 -8.78 -9.91 -7.05
C ARG A 208 -9.36 -9.27 -8.31
N THR A 209 -10.03 -8.13 -8.17
CA THR A 209 -10.70 -7.46 -9.30
C THR A 209 -9.71 -6.93 -10.32
N TYR A 210 -8.61 -6.34 -9.84
CA TYR A 210 -7.62 -5.68 -10.71
C TYR A 210 -6.40 -6.55 -11.00
N GLY A 211 -6.23 -7.68 -10.32
CA GLY A 211 -5.05 -8.53 -10.46
C GLY A 211 -3.75 -7.83 -10.04
N LYS A 212 -3.83 -6.91 -9.08
CA LYS A 212 -2.71 -6.11 -8.60
C LYS A 212 -2.65 -6.17 -7.09
N THR A 213 -1.44 -6.26 -6.55
CA THR A 213 -1.20 -6.18 -5.11
C THR A 213 -1.47 -4.77 -4.60
N LEU A 214 -2.08 -4.66 -3.43
CA LEU A 214 -2.35 -3.39 -2.79
C LEU A 214 -1.26 -3.05 -1.77
N ILE A 215 -0.88 -1.77 -1.73
CA ILE A 215 -0.02 -1.17 -0.69
C ILE A 215 -0.70 0.07 -0.12
N LYS A 216 -0.29 0.48 1.09
CA LYS A 216 -0.77 1.72 1.71
C LYS A 216 0.16 2.88 1.36
N SER A 217 -0.41 4.03 1.00
CA SER A 217 0.35 5.27 0.83
C SER A 217 0.79 5.81 2.19
N ARG A 218 1.97 6.40 2.25
CA ARG A 218 2.54 7.00 3.47
C ARG A 218 1.90 8.35 3.80
N GLN A 219 1.52 9.08 2.76
CA GLN A 219 0.94 10.43 2.88
C GLN A 219 -0.27 10.58 1.96
N PRO A 220 -1.23 11.45 2.32
CA PRO A 220 -2.28 11.83 1.39
C PRO A 220 -1.67 12.46 0.14
N PRO A 221 -2.36 12.39 -1.02
CA PRO A 221 -1.89 13.09 -2.20
C PRO A 221 -1.94 14.59 -1.97
N ALA A 222 -0.98 15.31 -2.56
CA ALA A 222 -1.08 16.77 -2.59
C ALA A 222 -2.39 17.18 -3.28
N SER A 223 -3.13 18.11 -2.67
CA SER A 223 -4.35 18.63 -3.27
C SER A 223 -4.04 19.30 -4.61
N LYS A 224 -4.80 18.95 -5.64
CA LYS A 224 -4.77 19.63 -6.96
C LYS A 224 -5.80 20.73 -7.09
N LEU A 225 -6.59 20.96 -6.03
CA LEU A 225 -7.62 21.98 -5.96
C LEU A 225 -7.00 23.33 -5.57
N SER A 226 -7.71 24.43 -5.86
CA SER A 226 -7.32 25.75 -5.35
C SER A 226 -7.37 25.75 -3.81
N LYS A 227 -6.51 26.54 -3.17
CA LYS A 227 -6.50 26.65 -1.71
C LYS A 227 -7.90 26.99 -1.15
N GLN A 228 -8.59 27.96 -1.76
CA GLN A 228 -9.93 28.35 -1.35
C GLN A 228 -10.95 27.19 -1.40
N LEU A 229 -10.90 26.35 -2.44
CA LEU A 229 -11.77 25.19 -2.57
C LEU A 229 -11.40 24.11 -1.55
N THR A 230 -10.12 23.84 -1.37
CA THR A 230 -9.61 22.90 -0.35
C THR A 230 -10.09 23.30 1.04
N ASP A 231 -9.89 24.56 1.45
CA ASP A 231 -10.30 25.07 2.76
C ASP A 231 -11.83 24.98 2.95
N SER A 232 -12.60 25.25 1.90
CA SER A 232 -14.08 25.17 1.94
C SER A 232 -14.58 23.71 2.02
N ILE A 233 -13.90 22.77 1.37
CA ILE A 233 -14.21 21.34 1.49
C ILE A 233 -13.89 20.85 2.91
N SER A 234 -12.71 21.18 3.44
CA SER A 234 -12.31 20.81 4.82
C SER A 234 -13.35 21.30 5.82
N LYS A 235 -13.74 22.57 5.75
CA LYS A 235 -14.78 23.12 6.62
C LYS A 235 -16.14 22.42 6.51
N ALA A 236 -16.55 22.04 5.29
CA ALA A 236 -17.81 21.31 5.09
C ALA A 236 -17.75 19.89 5.65
N LEU A 237 -16.59 19.24 5.54
CA LEU A 237 -16.36 17.89 6.10
C LEU A 237 -16.31 17.90 7.62
N ASP A 238 -15.65 18.88 8.23
CA ASP A 238 -15.61 19.06 9.69
C ASP A 238 -17.01 19.32 10.28
N SER A 239 -17.85 20.05 9.54
CA SER A 239 -19.25 20.31 9.93
C SER A 239 -20.16 19.08 9.77
N ALA A 240 -19.69 18.03 9.11
CA ALA A 240 -20.48 16.84 8.84
C ALA A 240 -20.62 15.91 10.07
N GLU A 241 -20.03 16.28 11.24
CA GLU A 241 -20.07 15.55 12.53
C GLU A 241 -20.37 14.04 12.34
N LEU A 242 -19.40 13.30 11.89
CA LEU A 242 -19.43 11.83 12.03
C LEU A 242 -19.11 11.60 13.51
N SER A 243 -20.16 11.36 14.31
CA SER A 243 -20.10 11.28 15.75
C SER A 243 -18.91 10.48 16.23
N GLU A 244 -18.01 11.12 16.96
CA GLU A 244 -17.00 10.44 17.77
C GLU A 244 -17.72 9.64 18.84
N GLY A 245 -17.83 8.31 18.63
CA GLY A 245 -18.13 7.42 19.72
C GLY A 245 -17.02 7.59 20.77
N SER A 246 -17.41 7.98 21.96
CA SER A 246 -16.53 8.28 23.10
C SER A 246 -15.54 7.13 23.33
N TYR A 247 -14.29 7.33 22.94
CA TYR A 247 -13.16 6.48 23.30
C TYR A 247 -12.37 7.17 24.42
N VAL A 248 -12.25 6.50 25.56
CA VAL A 248 -11.40 6.92 26.68
C VAL A 248 -9.97 6.49 26.33
N ASP A 249 -9.07 7.47 26.21
CA ASP A 249 -7.64 7.30 26.02
C ASP A 249 -7.04 6.52 27.22
N PRO A 250 -6.35 5.38 27.01
CA PRO A 250 -5.59 4.75 28.08
C PRO A 250 -4.29 5.53 28.26
N GLY A 251 -4.25 6.28 29.33
CA GLY A 251 -3.22 7.18 29.80
C GLY A 251 -1.77 6.93 29.38
N ASP A 252 -1.08 8.03 29.15
CA ASP A 252 0.35 8.16 28.88
C ASP A 252 1.23 7.35 29.86
N VAL A 253 1.85 6.31 29.33
CA VAL A 253 3.01 5.69 29.97
C VAL A 253 4.26 6.40 29.45
N ILE A 254 4.84 7.26 30.28
CA ILE A 254 6.14 7.90 29.98
C ILE A 254 7.21 6.79 29.96
N LYS A 255 7.57 6.33 28.77
CA LYS A 255 8.77 5.53 28.53
C LYS A 255 9.91 6.47 28.18
N THR A 256 10.93 6.48 29.03
CA THR A 256 12.20 7.17 28.75
C THR A 256 13.00 6.32 27.75
N GLU A 257 12.73 6.48 26.46
CA GLU A 257 13.50 5.87 25.39
C GLU A 257 14.34 6.91 24.66
N THR A 258 15.59 6.56 24.35
CA THR A 258 16.49 7.40 23.55
C THR A 258 15.93 7.54 22.14
N ASN A 259 15.60 8.76 21.72
CA ASN A 259 15.09 9.10 20.38
C ASN A 259 16.17 8.95 19.30
N LEU A 260 16.79 7.77 19.16
CA LEU A 260 17.79 7.52 18.13
C LEU A 260 17.15 6.82 16.93
N VAL A 261 17.10 7.50 15.79
CA VAL A 261 16.72 6.88 14.52
C VAL A 261 17.94 6.16 13.96
N SER A 262 17.83 4.85 13.79
CA SER A 262 18.88 4.00 13.22
C SER A 262 18.59 3.69 11.76
N LEU A 263 19.59 3.73 10.90
CA LEU A 263 19.52 3.49 9.46
C LEU A 263 20.64 2.55 9.03
N ASN A 264 20.28 1.44 8.38
CA ASN A 264 21.22 0.61 7.66
C ASN A 264 21.40 1.17 6.25
N VAL A 265 22.64 1.41 5.84
CA VAL A 265 22.96 2.12 4.59
C VAL A 265 23.97 1.33 3.78
N SER A 266 23.61 0.99 2.56
CA SER A 266 24.56 0.49 1.56
C SER A 266 24.93 1.62 0.61
N VAL A 267 26.19 1.68 0.20
CA VAL A 267 26.70 2.66 -0.77
C VAL A 267 27.32 1.93 -1.94
N PHE A 268 26.98 2.31 -3.15
CA PHE A 268 27.55 1.71 -4.35
C PHE A 268 27.94 2.74 -5.40
N ASN A 269 28.97 2.43 -6.15
CA ASN A 269 29.44 3.28 -7.24
C ASN A 269 28.60 3.04 -8.49
N THR A 270 28.09 4.10 -9.11
CA THR A 270 27.20 4.03 -10.26
C THR A 270 27.85 3.47 -11.52
N LYS A 271 29.18 3.63 -11.66
CA LYS A 271 29.96 3.17 -12.82
C LYS A 271 30.38 1.71 -12.66
N SER A 272 31.07 1.40 -11.56
CA SER A 272 31.57 0.03 -11.30
C SER A 272 30.50 -0.93 -10.84
N LYS A 273 29.33 -0.44 -10.38
CA LYS A 273 28.23 -1.22 -9.76
C LYS A 273 28.68 -1.98 -8.49
N MET A 274 29.81 -1.62 -7.91
CA MET A 274 30.35 -2.26 -6.70
C MET A 274 29.96 -1.47 -5.45
N PHE A 275 29.73 -2.19 -4.36
CA PHE A 275 29.52 -1.60 -3.04
C PHE A 275 30.83 -1.04 -2.48
N VAL A 276 30.73 0.08 -1.77
CA VAL A 276 31.85 0.82 -1.19
C VAL A 276 31.81 0.64 0.33
N GLY A 277 32.90 0.13 0.92
CA GLY A 277 33.03 -0.16 2.35
C GLY A 277 34.06 0.68 3.09
N SER A 278 34.61 1.73 2.48
CA SER A 278 35.74 2.52 3.04
C SER A 278 35.35 3.95 3.42
N LEU A 279 34.07 4.25 3.61
CA LEU A 279 33.59 5.58 3.98
C LEU A 279 33.63 5.79 5.50
N THR A 280 33.76 7.03 5.91
CA THR A 280 33.76 7.51 7.30
C THR A 280 32.46 8.23 7.61
N LYS A 281 32.18 8.55 8.87
CA LYS A 281 31.00 9.29 9.30
C LYS A 281 30.81 10.61 8.55
N ASP A 282 31.91 11.34 8.29
CA ASP A 282 31.89 12.68 7.72
C ASP A 282 31.55 12.71 6.23
N ASP A 283 31.60 11.53 5.59
CA ASP A 283 31.17 11.38 4.19
C ASP A 283 29.64 11.40 4.02
N PHE A 284 28.88 11.13 5.08
CA PHE A 284 27.43 11.00 5.00
C PHE A 284 26.70 12.31 5.30
N ARG A 285 25.66 12.59 4.51
CA ARG A 285 24.68 13.64 4.75
C ARG A 285 23.30 12.99 4.86
N VAL A 286 22.65 13.20 5.99
CA VAL A 286 21.30 12.68 6.28
C VAL A 286 20.33 13.85 6.29
N LEU A 287 19.24 13.75 5.52
CA LEU A 287 18.17 14.73 5.49
C LEU A 287 16.87 14.04 5.94
N GLU A 288 16.17 14.63 6.91
CA GLU A 288 14.82 14.25 7.30
C GLU A 288 13.86 15.36 6.90
N GLU A 289 12.81 15.04 6.14
CA GLU A 289 11.86 16.03 5.58
C GLU A 289 12.55 17.22 4.87
N GLY A 290 13.77 17.00 4.36
CA GLY A 290 14.59 18.01 3.68
C GLY A 290 15.53 18.79 4.60
N GLU A 291 15.47 18.62 5.92
CA GLU A 291 16.36 19.25 6.90
C GLU A 291 17.55 18.36 7.23
N GLU A 292 18.76 18.91 7.24
CA GLU A 292 19.98 18.17 7.53
C GLU A 292 20.02 17.75 9.01
N GLN A 293 20.35 16.48 9.25
CA GLN A 293 20.42 15.86 10.57
C GLN A 293 21.88 15.54 10.95
N THR A 294 22.22 15.81 12.20
CA THR A 294 23.56 15.47 12.70
C THR A 294 23.68 13.98 13.02
N VAL A 295 24.55 13.27 12.31
CA VAL A 295 24.85 11.86 12.60
C VAL A 295 25.54 11.77 13.96
N SER A 296 24.87 11.20 14.95
CA SER A 296 25.38 11.02 16.31
C SER A 296 25.99 9.64 16.56
N TYR A 297 25.57 8.64 15.77
CA TYR A 297 26.10 7.28 15.82
C TYR A 297 26.54 6.84 14.42
N PHE A 298 27.70 6.20 14.36
CA PHE A 298 28.24 5.60 13.14
C PHE A 298 28.89 4.27 13.47
N ALA A 299 28.51 3.23 12.76
CA ALA A 299 29.22 1.96 12.79
C ALA A 299 29.62 1.56 11.37
N SER A 300 30.90 1.19 11.25
CA SER A 300 31.48 0.70 10.01
C SER A 300 30.89 -0.65 9.59
N THR A 301 31.43 -1.20 8.54
CA THR A 301 30.98 -2.45 7.94
C THR A 301 31.23 -3.71 8.80
N ASP A 302 31.99 -3.60 9.91
CA ASP A 302 32.42 -4.75 10.73
C ASP A 302 31.36 -5.26 11.72
N VAL A 303 30.27 -4.53 11.92
CA VAL A 303 29.18 -4.97 12.82
C VAL A 303 28.55 -6.27 12.30
N PRO A 304 28.46 -7.32 13.16
CA PRO A 304 27.90 -8.60 12.75
C PRO A 304 26.39 -8.55 12.52
N PHE A 305 25.90 -9.52 11.78
CA PHE A 305 24.46 -9.70 11.51
C PHE A 305 23.85 -10.84 12.31
N ASP A 306 22.55 -10.70 12.55
CA ASP A 306 21.60 -11.78 12.74
C ASP A 306 20.91 -12.02 11.40
N LEU A 307 21.21 -13.14 10.77
CA LEU A 307 20.74 -13.47 9.43
C LEU A 307 19.72 -14.60 9.51
N VAL A 308 18.53 -14.37 9.00
CA VAL A 308 17.55 -15.44 8.74
C VAL A 308 17.63 -15.82 7.27
N LEU A 309 18.04 -17.05 6.98
CA LEU A 309 17.88 -17.63 5.65
C LEU A 309 16.49 -18.26 5.57
N LEU A 310 15.60 -17.62 4.83
CA LEU A 310 14.22 -18.02 4.63
C LEU A 310 14.08 -18.70 3.28
N VAL A 311 13.77 -20.01 3.29
CA VAL A 311 13.88 -20.88 2.10
C VAL A 311 12.52 -21.41 1.70
N ASP A 312 12.11 -21.12 0.48
CA ASP A 312 10.89 -21.63 -0.14
C ASP A 312 11.06 -23.09 -0.57
N LEU A 313 10.25 -23.98 0.02
CA LEU A 313 10.16 -25.39 -0.33
C LEU A 313 8.74 -25.78 -0.79
N SER A 314 8.02 -24.85 -1.39
CA SER A 314 6.71 -25.06 -2.01
C SER A 314 6.77 -26.03 -3.22
N GLY A 315 5.61 -26.34 -3.79
CA GLY A 315 5.50 -27.26 -4.91
C GLY A 315 6.31 -26.86 -6.15
N SER A 316 6.40 -25.57 -6.45
CA SER A 316 7.18 -25.04 -7.60
C SER A 316 8.69 -25.29 -7.49
N THR A 317 9.20 -25.49 -6.27
CA THR A 317 10.62 -25.73 -6.01
C THR A 317 10.97 -27.22 -5.80
N SER A 318 9.98 -28.13 -5.90
CA SER A 318 10.09 -29.53 -5.50
C SER A 318 11.21 -30.33 -6.21
N GLU A 319 11.39 -30.11 -7.52
CA GLU A 319 12.41 -30.81 -8.32
C GLU A 319 13.83 -30.31 -8.05
N LYS A 320 13.99 -29.25 -7.25
CA LYS A 320 15.25 -28.53 -7.06
C LYS A 320 15.77 -28.58 -5.63
N ARG A 321 15.17 -29.41 -4.77
CA ARG A 321 15.47 -29.47 -3.33
C ARG A 321 16.93 -29.78 -3.02
N ASP A 322 17.55 -30.70 -3.76
CA ASP A 322 18.96 -31.04 -3.52
C ASP A 322 19.88 -29.84 -3.83
N LEU A 323 19.56 -29.12 -4.88
CA LEU A 323 20.32 -27.92 -5.23
C LEU A 323 20.09 -26.78 -4.22
N ILE A 324 18.85 -26.62 -3.73
CA ILE A 324 18.51 -25.68 -2.66
C ILE A 324 19.29 -26.02 -1.38
N LYS A 325 19.31 -27.30 -0.97
CA LYS A 325 20.10 -27.76 0.18
C LYS A 325 21.60 -27.49 -0.01
N LYS A 326 22.15 -27.81 -1.18
CA LYS A 326 23.55 -27.54 -1.53
C LYS A 326 23.85 -26.03 -1.45
N SER A 327 22.99 -25.18 -2.00
CA SER A 327 23.15 -23.73 -1.96
C SER A 327 23.04 -23.18 -0.53
N THR A 328 22.17 -23.76 0.30
CA THR A 328 22.07 -23.41 1.72
C THR A 328 23.37 -23.71 2.47
N LEU A 329 24.00 -24.86 2.21
CA LEU A 329 25.31 -25.19 2.78
C LEU A 329 26.37 -24.16 2.38
N ARG A 330 26.39 -23.74 1.11
CA ARG A 330 27.31 -22.70 0.63
C ARG A 330 27.06 -21.35 1.29
N PHE A 331 25.80 -20.97 1.52
CA PHE A 331 25.48 -19.74 2.27
C PHE A 331 26.05 -19.78 3.70
N ILE A 332 25.91 -20.95 4.39
CA ILE A 332 26.46 -21.13 5.75
C ILE A 332 28.00 -20.97 5.74
N GLU A 333 28.68 -21.51 4.72
CA GLU A 333 30.13 -21.41 4.57
C GLU A 333 30.61 -19.99 4.25
N ALA A 334 29.87 -19.26 3.43
CA ALA A 334 30.21 -17.90 3.01
C ALA A 334 29.93 -16.85 4.10
N ALA A 335 29.04 -17.12 5.05
CA ALA A 335 28.69 -16.18 6.11
C ALA A 335 29.89 -15.91 7.03
N ARG A 336 30.03 -14.65 7.49
CA ARG A 336 31.15 -14.22 8.34
C ARG A 336 31.11 -14.96 9.69
N PRO A 337 32.27 -15.23 10.30
CA PRO A 337 32.35 -16.03 11.54
C PRO A 337 31.47 -15.49 12.69
N ASN A 338 31.35 -14.16 12.78
CA ASN A 338 30.60 -13.48 13.85
C ASN A 338 29.12 -13.27 13.55
N ASP A 339 28.62 -13.63 12.35
CA ASP A 339 27.20 -13.55 12.02
C ASP A 339 26.47 -14.77 12.63
N ARG A 340 25.38 -14.53 13.37
CA ARG A 340 24.45 -15.60 13.78
C ARG A 340 23.52 -15.92 12.61
N LEU A 341 23.27 -17.17 12.38
CA LEU A 341 22.39 -17.64 11.30
C LEU A 341 21.23 -18.45 11.88
N ALA A 342 20.03 -18.20 11.35
CA ALA A 342 18.89 -19.10 11.48
C ALA A 342 18.53 -19.63 10.11
N ILE A 343 18.05 -20.88 10.04
CA ILE A 343 17.51 -21.49 8.82
C ILE A 343 16.03 -21.77 9.07
N VAL A 344 15.20 -21.18 8.23
CA VAL A 344 13.75 -21.31 8.28
C VAL A 344 13.27 -21.72 6.90
N THR A 345 12.50 -22.81 6.82
CA THR A 345 11.85 -23.23 5.58
C THR A 345 10.37 -22.89 5.62
N PHE A 346 9.80 -22.66 4.46
CA PHE A 346 8.36 -22.45 4.36
C PHE A 346 7.77 -23.08 3.08
N SER A 347 6.49 -23.34 3.18
CA SER A 347 5.57 -23.72 2.12
C SER A 347 4.18 -23.24 2.53
N ASP A 348 3.21 -24.11 2.75
CA ASP A 348 1.94 -23.83 3.46
C ASP A 348 2.14 -23.71 4.99
N ARG A 349 3.32 -24.07 5.49
CA ARG A 349 3.74 -23.94 6.89
C ARG A 349 5.19 -23.44 6.97
N THR A 350 5.47 -22.73 8.04
CA THR A 350 6.81 -22.23 8.35
C THR A 350 7.46 -23.14 9.40
N ASN A 351 8.69 -23.63 9.14
CA ASN A 351 9.42 -24.53 10.02
C ASN A 351 10.81 -23.97 10.33
N VAL A 352 11.13 -23.88 11.62
CA VAL A 352 12.48 -23.51 12.07
C VAL A 352 13.37 -24.75 12.01
N ILE A 353 14.28 -24.77 11.05
CA ILE A 353 15.26 -25.85 10.88
C ILE A 353 16.43 -25.67 11.84
N SER A 354 16.85 -24.42 12.06
CA SER A 354 17.84 -24.05 13.06
C SER A 354 17.57 -22.65 13.58
N PRO A 355 17.55 -22.43 14.91
CA PRO A 355 17.45 -21.08 15.48
C PRO A 355 18.75 -20.30 15.24
N LEU A 356 18.75 -18.99 15.61
CA LEU A 356 19.95 -18.16 15.51
C LEU A 356 21.12 -18.74 16.30
N THR A 357 22.20 -19.08 15.62
CA THR A 357 23.40 -19.67 16.22
C THR A 357 24.67 -19.27 15.46
N LEU A 358 25.81 -19.32 16.14
CA LEU A 358 27.16 -19.25 15.54
C LEU A 358 27.71 -20.63 15.13
N ASP A 359 27.10 -21.71 15.59
CA ASP A 359 27.56 -23.09 15.35
C ASP A 359 27.29 -23.53 13.91
N ARG A 360 28.31 -23.44 13.07
CA ARG A 360 28.26 -23.78 11.64
C ARG A 360 28.07 -25.27 11.41
N GLU A 361 28.61 -26.12 12.27
CA GLU A 361 28.48 -27.57 12.12
C GLU A 361 27.04 -28.02 12.45
N GLN A 362 26.45 -27.46 13.49
CA GLN A 362 25.03 -27.67 13.79
C GLN A 362 24.12 -27.22 12.63
N LEU A 363 24.39 -26.02 12.07
CA LEU A 363 23.63 -25.50 10.94
C LEU A 363 23.70 -26.45 9.73
N LYS A 364 24.92 -26.90 9.36
CA LYS A 364 25.13 -27.83 8.25
C LYS A 364 24.41 -29.19 8.48
N ALA A 365 24.52 -29.75 9.68
CA ALA A 365 23.84 -30.98 10.03
C ALA A 365 22.31 -30.86 9.91
N ASN A 366 21.75 -29.72 10.29
CA ASN A 366 20.31 -29.49 10.25
C ASN A 366 19.75 -29.29 8.82
N VAL A 367 20.57 -28.90 7.84
CA VAL A 367 20.15 -28.78 6.43
C VAL A 367 19.55 -30.08 5.87
N ALA A 368 20.00 -31.22 6.35
CA ALA A 368 19.44 -32.52 5.94
C ALA A 368 17.93 -32.62 6.26
N ASN A 369 17.47 -31.96 7.33
CA ASN A 369 16.08 -31.97 7.81
C ASN A 369 15.16 -31.04 7.02
N MET A 370 15.69 -30.23 6.09
CA MET A 370 14.88 -29.33 5.28
C MET A 370 13.90 -30.14 4.42
N SER A 371 12.61 -29.88 4.64
CA SER A 371 11.50 -30.49 3.93
C SER A 371 10.36 -29.48 3.80
N GLY A 372 9.54 -29.63 2.79
CA GLY A 372 8.33 -28.82 2.55
C GLY A 372 7.50 -29.43 1.44
N MET A 373 6.21 -29.15 1.45
CA MET A 373 5.23 -29.50 0.39
C MET A 373 4.06 -28.54 0.48
N GLY A 374 3.32 -28.39 -0.59
CA GLY A 374 2.10 -27.60 -0.60
C GLY A 374 2.24 -26.25 -1.28
N GLY A 375 1.41 -25.31 -0.85
CA GLY A 375 1.39 -23.95 -1.38
C GLY A 375 2.59 -23.10 -0.94
N SER A 376 2.56 -21.81 -1.27
CA SER A 376 3.58 -20.85 -0.87
C SER A 376 2.94 -19.71 -0.08
N HIS A 377 3.35 -19.54 1.19
CA HIS A 377 2.92 -18.48 2.11
C HIS A 377 4.10 -17.54 2.39
N VAL A 378 4.54 -16.85 1.37
CA VAL A 378 5.75 -15.99 1.41
C VAL A 378 5.64 -14.89 2.46
N TRP A 379 4.48 -14.22 2.51
CA TRP A 379 4.28 -13.07 3.39
C TRP A 379 4.18 -13.48 4.86
N ASP A 380 3.47 -14.57 5.15
CA ASP A 380 3.41 -15.12 6.52
C ASP A 380 4.79 -15.58 6.99
N ALA A 381 5.63 -16.14 6.11
CA ALA A 381 6.97 -16.56 6.44
C ALA A 381 7.91 -15.38 6.77
N ILE A 382 7.83 -14.27 6.01
CA ILE A 382 8.58 -13.05 6.32
C ILE A 382 8.11 -12.47 7.66
N LYS A 383 6.78 -12.38 7.87
CA LYS A 383 6.21 -11.94 9.14
C LYS A 383 6.72 -12.78 10.31
N PHE A 384 6.69 -14.10 10.17
CA PHE A 384 7.19 -15.03 11.20
C PHE A 384 8.67 -14.79 11.51
N ALA A 385 9.51 -14.58 10.50
CA ALA A 385 10.93 -14.31 10.69
C ALA A 385 11.17 -12.99 11.46
N LEU A 386 10.38 -11.94 11.15
CA LEU A 386 10.44 -10.65 11.84
C LEU A 386 10.01 -10.76 13.30
N ASP A 387 8.88 -11.43 13.57
CA ASP A 387 8.24 -11.44 14.89
C ASP A 387 8.87 -12.47 15.85
N SER A 388 9.20 -13.67 15.33
CA SER A 388 9.50 -14.83 16.15
C SER A 388 10.98 -15.22 16.16
N ILE A 389 11.76 -14.87 15.13
CA ILE A 389 13.16 -15.27 15.03
C ILE A 389 14.10 -14.12 15.39
N LEU A 390 13.87 -12.95 14.81
CA LEU A 390 14.75 -11.80 15.03
C LEU A 390 14.45 -11.05 16.32
N GLY A 391 13.21 -11.11 16.82
CA GLY A 391 12.82 -10.53 18.10
C GLY A 391 13.13 -9.03 18.27
N PRO A 392 13.24 -8.54 19.51
CA PRO A 392 13.66 -7.18 19.80
C PRO A 392 15.08 -6.91 19.30
N LYS A 393 15.34 -5.64 18.91
CA LYS A 393 16.64 -5.24 18.37
C LYS A 393 17.72 -5.27 19.46
N GLU A 394 18.80 -5.99 19.19
CA GLU A 394 20.07 -5.83 19.91
C GLU A 394 20.87 -4.71 19.24
N LEU A 395 21.33 -3.72 20.01
CA LEU A 395 22.05 -2.53 19.47
C LEU A 395 23.38 -2.88 18.78
N GLU A 396 23.98 -4.00 19.16
CA GLU A 396 25.31 -4.41 18.70
C GLU A 396 25.27 -5.26 17.42
N ARG A 397 24.10 -5.61 16.91
CA ARG A 397 23.95 -6.48 15.74
C ARG A 397 22.97 -5.89 14.73
N ARG A 398 23.25 -6.10 13.45
CA ARG A 398 22.34 -5.79 12.36
C ARG A 398 21.41 -6.98 12.12
N ARG A 399 20.28 -6.75 11.47
CA ARG A 399 19.31 -7.79 11.15
C ARG A 399 19.04 -7.85 9.67
N ALA A 400 19.02 -9.06 9.11
CA ALA A 400 18.60 -9.25 7.73
C ALA A 400 17.86 -10.58 7.54
N ILE A 401 16.90 -10.58 6.63
CA ILE A 401 16.23 -11.77 6.11
C ILE A 401 16.69 -11.94 4.66
N VAL A 402 17.39 -13.02 4.40
CA VAL A 402 17.73 -13.45 3.04
C VAL A 402 16.66 -14.44 2.59
N LEU A 403 15.78 -14.00 1.73
CA LEU A 403 14.63 -14.79 1.24
C LEU A 403 14.96 -15.41 -0.11
N MET A 404 14.91 -16.73 -0.20
CA MET A 404 15.04 -17.48 -1.45
C MET A 404 13.66 -18.01 -1.86
N SER A 405 13.06 -17.48 -2.92
CA SER A 405 11.73 -17.87 -3.40
C SER A 405 11.52 -17.41 -4.85
N ASP A 406 10.57 -18.02 -5.56
CA ASP A 406 9.98 -17.43 -6.78
C ASP A 406 8.99 -16.32 -6.46
N GLY A 407 8.70 -16.09 -5.19
CA GLY A 407 7.94 -14.97 -4.67
C GLY A 407 6.44 -15.02 -4.93
N VAL A 408 5.94 -16.09 -5.54
CA VAL A 408 4.50 -16.24 -5.83
C VAL A 408 3.80 -16.70 -4.54
N ASP A 409 3.15 -15.75 -3.85
CA ASP A 409 2.27 -16.10 -2.73
C ASP A 409 0.92 -16.59 -3.25
N ASN A 410 0.41 -17.69 -2.68
CA ASN A 410 -0.88 -18.25 -3.11
C ASN A 410 -2.05 -17.29 -2.91
N ALA A 411 -1.93 -16.28 -2.04
CA ALA A 411 -2.94 -15.24 -1.86
C ALA A 411 -3.14 -14.38 -3.12
N LEU A 412 -2.12 -14.27 -4.00
CA LEU A 412 -2.20 -13.55 -5.27
C LEU A 412 -2.64 -14.43 -6.42
N SER A 413 -2.40 -15.73 -6.35
CA SER A 413 -2.66 -16.64 -7.46
C SER A 413 -4.15 -16.84 -7.68
N ARG A 414 -4.61 -16.51 -8.89
CA ARG A 414 -5.99 -16.74 -9.32
C ARG A 414 -6.28 -18.22 -9.58
N TYR A 415 -5.26 -19.02 -9.72
CA TYR A 415 -5.33 -20.42 -10.12
C TYR A 415 -5.00 -21.38 -8.98
N SER A 416 -4.58 -20.86 -7.81
CA SER A 416 -4.31 -21.70 -6.65
C SER A 416 -5.61 -22.25 -6.05
N SER A 417 -5.65 -23.55 -5.84
CA SER A 417 -6.70 -24.22 -5.07
C SER A 417 -6.46 -24.18 -3.56
N THR A 418 -5.28 -23.69 -3.13
CA THR A 418 -4.89 -23.57 -1.72
C THR A 418 -4.93 -22.11 -1.28
N TYR A 419 -5.18 -21.90 0.02
CA TYR A 419 -5.10 -20.59 0.62
C TYR A 419 -3.65 -20.09 0.61
N GLY A 420 -3.45 -18.79 0.46
CA GLY A 420 -2.15 -18.14 0.61
C GLY A 420 -1.96 -17.55 2.01
N SER A 421 -0.99 -16.67 2.13
CA SER A 421 -0.69 -15.96 3.38
C SER A 421 -1.92 -15.31 4.00
N THR A 422 -1.96 -15.31 5.33
CA THR A 422 -3.06 -14.71 6.11
C THR A 422 -2.88 -13.21 6.29
N ILE A 423 -1.63 -12.74 6.41
CA ILE A 423 -1.33 -11.30 6.38
C ILE A 423 -1.55 -10.76 4.98
N SER A 424 -2.12 -9.54 4.88
CA SER A 424 -2.16 -8.84 3.60
C SER A 424 -0.76 -8.31 3.24
N PHE A 425 -0.46 -8.19 1.95
CA PHE A 425 0.81 -7.59 1.52
C PHE A 425 0.96 -6.15 2.02
N ALA A 426 -0.14 -5.39 2.06
CA ALA A 426 -0.15 -4.04 2.58
C ALA A 426 0.28 -3.97 4.06
N ASP A 427 -0.22 -4.89 4.90
CA ASP A 427 0.15 -4.92 6.32
C ASP A 427 1.58 -5.41 6.52
N LEU A 428 2.05 -6.36 5.70
CA LEU A 428 3.46 -6.77 5.72
C LEU A 428 4.39 -5.61 5.37
N VAL A 429 4.07 -4.81 4.34
CA VAL A 429 4.87 -3.62 3.98
C VAL A 429 4.92 -2.63 5.13
N GLU A 430 3.79 -2.38 5.83
CA GLU A 430 3.79 -1.50 7.01
C GLU A 430 4.67 -2.07 8.13
N GLN A 431 4.62 -3.38 8.37
CA GLN A 431 5.49 -4.02 9.35
C GLN A 431 6.97 -3.90 8.98
N VAL A 432 7.32 -4.07 7.71
CA VAL A 432 8.71 -3.87 7.21
C VAL A 432 9.17 -2.42 7.39
N ARG A 433 8.30 -1.44 7.14
CA ARG A 433 8.59 -0.01 7.35
C ARG A 433 8.86 0.35 8.81
N GLN A 434 8.20 -0.33 9.73
CA GLN A 434 8.38 -0.15 11.18
C GLN A 434 9.63 -0.87 11.71
N ASN A 435 10.17 -1.82 10.96
CA ASN A 435 11.33 -2.61 11.32
C ASN A 435 12.63 -2.04 10.75
N ASP A 436 13.73 -2.31 11.44
CA ASP A 436 15.11 -1.97 11.02
C ASP A 436 15.83 -3.21 10.47
N THR A 437 15.09 -4.11 9.84
CA THR A 437 15.60 -5.37 9.29
C THR A 437 15.68 -5.28 7.77
N LEU A 438 16.84 -5.56 7.20
CA LEU A 438 17.02 -5.62 5.74
C LEU A 438 16.31 -6.86 5.18
N ILE A 439 15.48 -6.68 4.18
CA ILE A 439 14.90 -7.78 3.41
C ILE A 439 15.69 -7.90 2.11
N VAL A 440 16.30 -9.06 1.91
CA VAL A 440 17.19 -9.34 0.78
C VAL A 440 16.63 -10.51 -0.04
N PRO A 441 15.70 -10.27 -0.96
CA PRO A 441 15.14 -11.32 -1.79
C PRO A 441 16.13 -11.80 -2.85
N ILE A 442 16.23 -13.12 -2.99
CA ILE A 442 16.85 -13.82 -4.12
C ILE A 442 15.71 -14.48 -4.90
N TYR A 443 15.30 -13.82 -5.97
CA TYR A 443 14.24 -14.33 -6.85
C TYR A 443 14.73 -15.53 -7.67
N LEU A 444 14.04 -16.65 -7.54
CA LEU A 444 14.25 -17.83 -8.35
C LEU A 444 13.35 -17.77 -9.59
N ASP A 445 13.95 -17.74 -10.77
CA ASP A 445 13.19 -17.78 -12.02
C ASP A 445 12.71 -19.21 -12.31
N THR A 446 11.44 -19.46 -12.01
CA THR A 446 10.79 -20.76 -12.26
C THR A 446 9.73 -20.65 -13.37
N GLU A 447 9.56 -19.48 -13.99
CA GLU A 447 8.50 -19.17 -14.96
C GLU A 447 8.50 -20.12 -16.17
N ASP A 448 9.68 -20.45 -16.69
CA ASP A 448 9.83 -21.34 -17.87
C ASP A 448 9.35 -22.79 -17.64
N GLN A 449 9.15 -23.20 -16.39
CA GLN A 449 8.83 -24.59 -16.02
C GLN A 449 7.33 -24.86 -15.89
N MET A 450 6.52 -23.83 -15.71
CA MET A 450 5.08 -23.96 -15.45
C MET A 450 4.21 -23.78 -16.71
N GLY A 451 4.81 -23.67 -17.89
CA GLY A 451 4.12 -23.49 -19.18
C GLY A 451 3.79 -22.02 -19.46
N ALA A 452 4.28 -21.55 -20.60
CA ALA A 452 4.16 -20.15 -21.01
C ALA A 452 2.71 -19.67 -21.05
N GLY A 453 2.40 -18.62 -20.28
CA GLY A 453 1.22 -17.78 -20.45
C GLY A 453 0.19 -17.78 -19.32
N TYR A 454 0.00 -18.85 -18.57
CA TYR A 454 -1.08 -18.93 -17.56
C TYR A 454 -0.76 -18.19 -16.25
N MET A 455 0.49 -18.09 -15.85
CA MET A 455 0.92 -17.50 -14.57
C MET A 455 1.84 -16.27 -14.72
N SER A 456 2.02 -15.73 -15.93
CA SER A 456 2.96 -14.61 -16.15
C SER A 456 2.67 -13.38 -15.30
N LEU A 457 1.38 -13.10 -15.03
CA LEU A 457 0.98 -12.01 -14.15
C LEU A 457 1.34 -12.27 -12.69
N ASP A 458 1.22 -13.51 -12.21
CA ASP A 458 1.57 -13.87 -10.84
C ASP A 458 3.08 -13.73 -10.61
N TYR A 459 3.92 -14.16 -11.56
CA TYR A 459 5.37 -13.96 -11.51
C TYR A 459 5.76 -12.48 -11.64
N GLU A 460 5.07 -11.70 -12.45
CA GLU A 460 5.31 -10.26 -12.53
C GLU A 460 4.98 -9.56 -11.21
N ASN A 461 3.85 -9.91 -10.58
CA ASN A 461 3.49 -9.42 -9.26
C ASN A 461 4.51 -9.87 -8.19
N ALA A 462 4.96 -11.13 -8.23
CA ALA A 462 5.98 -11.64 -7.33
C ALA A 462 7.28 -10.82 -7.41
N ARG A 463 7.79 -10.57 -8.62
CA ARG A 463 8.99 -9.73 -8.81
C ARG A 463 8.79 -8.31 -8.27
N ARG A 464 7.61 -7.72 -8.47
CA ARG A 464 7.28 -6.37 -7.96
C ARG A 464 7.21 -6.34 -6.45
N THR A 465 6.53 -7.30 -5.82
CA THR A 465 6.40 -7.37 -4.36
C THR A 465 7.74 -7.59 -3.68
N LEU A 466 8.56 -8.50 -4.17
CA LEU A 466 9.90 -8.75 -3.64
C LEU A 466 10.81 -7.52 -3.77
N ASN A 467 10.78 -6.84 -4.92
CA ASN A 467 11.55 -5.61 -5.12
C ASN A 467 11.08 -4.47 -4.21
N LEU A 468 9.75 -4.35 -3.99
CA LEU A 468 9.22 -3.37 -3.06
C LEU A 468 9.67 -3.63 -1.62
N LEU A 469 9.61 -4.87 -1.13
CA LEU A 469 10.07 -5.24 0.22
C LEU A 469 11.56 -4.92 0.41
N ALA A 470 12.40 -5.21 -0.58
CA ALA A 470 13.80 -4.82 -0.55
C ALA A 470 13.97 -3.30 -0.42
N ASN A 471 13.29 -2.52 -1.26
CA ASN A 471 13.39 -1.05 -1.25
C ASN A 471 12.85 -0.45 0.05
N GLU A 472 11.73 -0.94 0.58
CA GLU A 472 11.13 -0.42 1.82
C GLU A 472 11.98 -0.71 3.06
N SER A 473 12.76 -1.79 3.05
CA SER A 473 13.67 -2.16 4.14
C SER A 473 15.10 -1.58 3.99
N GLY A 474 15.45 -1.05 2.81
CA GLY A 474 16.82 -0.66 2.46
C GLY A 474 17.71 -1.82 2.00
N GLY A 475 17.15 -3.01 1.81
CA GLY A 475 17.85 -4.17 1.30
C GLY A 475 18.05 -4.16 -0.22
N SER A 476 18.62 -5.24 -0.75
CA SER A 476 18.93 -5.41 -2.17
C SER A 476 18.17 -6.60 -2.74
N TYR A 477 17.64 -6.44 -3.95
CA TYR A 477 16.98 -7.50 -4.70
C TYR A 477 17.98 -8.18 -5.66
N TYR A 478 18.04 -9.51 -5.62
CA TYR A 478 18.87 -10.33 -6.50
C TYR A 478 18.00 -11.26 -7.33
N LYS A 479 18.52 -11.66 -8.50
CA LYS A 479 17.86 -12.62 -9.40
C LYS A 479 18.82 -13.74 -9.75
N ALA A 480 18.42 -14.98 -9.48
CA ALA A 480 19.06 -16.18 -9.99
C ALA A 480 18.28 -16.66 -11.22
N LYS A 481 18.89 -16.55 -12.41
CA LYS A 481 18.27 -17.02 -13.67
C LYS A 481 18.19 -18.54 -13.74
N LYS A 482 19.17 -19.20 -13.15
CA LYS A 482 19.24 -20.65 -13.00
C LYS A 482 19.64 -20.96 -11.57
N LEU A 483 19.20 -22.09 -11.07
CA LEU A 483 19.58 -22.54 -9.73
C LEU A 483 21.10 -22.77 -9.57
N ALA A 484 21.80 -23.08 -10.67
CA ALA A 484 23.26 -23.14 -10.69
C ALA A 484 23.91 -21.78 -10.36
N ASP A 485 23.22 -20.66 -10.60
CA ASP A 485 23.72 -19.32 -10.33
C ASP A 485 23.62 -18.96 -8.84
N LEU A 486 22.86 -19.72 -8.03
CA LEU A 486 22.60 -19.42 -6.61
C LEU A 486 23.87 -19.31 -5.77
N GLU A 487 24.87 -20.13 -6.05
CA GLU A 487 26.15 -20.11 -5.30
C GLU A 487 26.81 -18.73 -5.42
N GLY A 488 26.97 -18.21 -6.64
CA GLY A 488 27.53 -16.88 -6.87
C GLY A 488 26.65 -15.74 -6.32
N VAL A 489 25.31 -15.91 -6.37
CA VAL A 489 24.39 -14.92 -5.80
C VAL A 489 24.52 -14.86 -4.28
N TYR A 490 24.67 -15.99 -3.59
CA TYR A 490 24.85 -16.00 -2.14
C TYR A 490 26.18 -15.36 -1.71
N GLU A 491 27.27 -15.66 -2.41
CA GLU A 491 28.56 -15.00 -2.16
C GLU A 491 28.44 -13.48 -2.34
N GLN A 492 27.74 -13.06 -3.39
CA GLN A 492 27.48 -11.64 -3.61
C GLN A 492 26.65 -11.02 -2.48
N VAL A 493 25.56 -11.67 -2.04
CA VAL A 493 24.70 -11.20 -0.94
C VAL A 493 25.51 -11.02 0.34
N ILE A 494 26.32 -12.02 0.73
CA ILE A 494 27.16 -11.95 1.93
C ILE A 494 28.22 -10.85 1.82
N ASN A 495 28.86 -10.72 0.67
CA ASN A 495 29.84 -9.66 0.42
C ASN A 495 29.18 -8.27 0.49
N ASP A 496 27.98 -8.11 -0.06
CA ASP A 496 27.26 -6.83 -0.07
C ASP A 496 26.71 -6.48 1.33
N LEU A 497 26.18 -7.45 2.08
CA LEU A 497 25.85 -7.28 3.50
C LEU A 497 27.07 -6.89 4.34
N GLY A 498 28.25 -7.45 4.00
CA GLY A 498 29.53 -7.09 4.62
C GLY A 498 29.93 -5.62 4.43
N LYS A 499 29.26 -4.86 3.56
CA LYS A 499 29.54 -3.44 3.27
C LYS A 499 28.43 -2.48 3.67
N VAL A 500 27.53 -2.92 4.55
CA VAL A 500 26.45 -2.09 5.10
C VAL A 500 27.01 -1.24 6.25
N TYR A 501 26.68 0.04 6.27
CA TYR A 501 26.95 0.96 7.38
C TYR A 501 25.72 1.06 8.28
N SER A 502 25.91 1.43 9.55
CA SER A 502 24.82 1.87 10.42
C SER A 502 25.02 3.33 10.80
N LEU A 503 24.03 4.15 10.54
CA LEU A 503 23.96 5.55 10.93
C LEU A 503 22.90 5.71 12.00
N GLY A 504 23.13 6.62 12.97
CA GLY A 504 22.13 7.00 13.94
C GLY A 504 22.12 8.53 14.12
N TYR A 505 20.94 9.10 14.23
CA TYR A 505 20.78 10.52 14.53
C TYR A 505 19.59 10.75 15.48
N LYS A 506 19.62 11.88 16.18
CA LYS A 506 18.45 12.34 16.95
C LYS A 506 17.70 13.34 16.06
N PRO A 507 16.42 13.10 15.76
CA PRO A 507 15.62 14.01 14.93
C PRO A 507 15.57 15.42 15.52
N THR A 508 15.71 16.44 14.66
CA THR A 508 15.50 17.85 15.05
C THR A 508 14.03 18.09 15.40
N ASN A 509 13.11 17.35 14.76
CA ASN A 509 11.70 17.31 15.13
C ASN A 509 11.46 16.16 16.14
N PRO A 510 11.30 16.43 17.46
CA PRO A 510 11.13 15.41 18.47
C PRO A 510 9.69 14.86 18.57
N ALA A 511 8.74 15.35 17.77
CA ALA A 511 7.35 14.96 17.88
C ALA A 511 7.13 13.47 17.57
N ARG A 512 6.48 12.77 18.49
CA ARG A 512 6.05 11.36 18.37
C ARG A 512 4.58 11.31 18.01
N ASP A 513 4.26 11.77 16.81
CA ASP A 513 2.91 11.94 16.28
C ASP A 513 2.43 10.78 15.40
N GLY A 514 3.23 9.69 15.33
CA GLY A 514 2.95 8.55 14.46
C GLY A 514 3.04 8.88 12.96
N ALA A 515 3.43 10.11 12.59
CA ALA A 515 3.54 10.49 11.20
C ALA A 515 4.80 9.89 10.55
N TRP A 516 4.70 9.65 9.25
CA TRP A 516 5.85 9.21 8.45
C TRP A 516 6.85 10.36 8.29
N ARG A 517 8.15 10.08 8.51
CA ARG A 517 9.29 10.97 8.25
C ARG A 517 10.10 10.43 7.09
N ASN A 518 10.19 11.20 6.00
CA ASN A 518 11.03 10.83 4.86
C ASN A 518 12.50 11.06 5.20
N VAL A 519 13.33 10.06 4.92
CA VAL A 519 14.78 10.16 5.11
C VAL A 519 15.48 10.00 3.77
N ARG A 520 16.43 10.88 3.50
CA ARG A 520 17.34 10.79 2.35
C ARG A 520 18.78 10.82 2.82
N ILE A 521 19.58 9.94 2.27
CA ILE A 521 21.02 9.89 2.54
C ILE A 521 21.78 10.17 1.26
N SER A 522 22.85 10.93 1.33
CA SER A 522 23.76 11.18 0.22
C SER A 522 25.21 11.17 0.71
N ILE A 523 26.15 11.03 -0.20
CA ILE A 523 27.59 11.09 0.09
C ILE A 523 28.11 12.46 -0.34
N ALA A 524 28.79 13.14 0.60
CA ALA A 524 29.31 14.48 0.37
C ALA A 524 30.33 14.50 -0.78
N ASN A 525 30.15 15.42 -1.72
CA ASN A 525 31.08 15.66 -2.84
C ASN A 525 31.35 14.43 -3.74
N ARG A 526 30.43 13.44 -3.77
CA ARG A 526 30.60 12.18 -4.51
C ARG A 526 29.34 11.83 -5.29
N GLU A 527 29.15 12.46 -6.45
CA GLU A 527 28.01 12.20 -7.37
C GLU A 527 28.07 10.80 -8.02
N ASP A 528 29.25 10.18 -8.03
CA ASP A 528 29.44 8.81 -8.53
C ASP A 528 28.95 7.74 -7.55
N LEU A 529 28.57 8.12 -6.32
CA LEU A 529 28.08 7.23 -5.28
C LEU A 529 26.58 7.42 -5.04
N VAL A 530 25.87 6.31 -4.92
CA VAL A 530 24.45 6.26 -4.60
C VAL A 530 24.25 5.45 -3.34
N THR A 531 23.36 5.93 -2.48
CA THR A 531 23.00 5.26 -1.23
C THR A 531 21.72 4.47 -1.36
N ARG A 532 21.61 3.38 -0.62
CA ARG A 532 20.40 2.61 -0.42
C ARG A 532 20.17 2.44 1.08
N ALA A 533 19.02 2.89 1.54
CA ALA A 533 18.53 2.76 2.90
C ALA A 533 17.01 2.73 2.88
N ARG A 534 16.38 2.39 4.00
CA ARG A 534 14.93 2.57 4.11
C ARG A 534 14.55 4.03 3.85
N PRO A 535 13.43 4.30 3.15
CA PRO A 535 13.08 5.65 2.70
C PRO A 535 12.55 6.57 3.81
N GLY A 536 12.42 6.06 5.03
CA GLY A 536 11.93 6.80 6.19
C GLY A 536 11.51 5.89 7.33
N TYR A 537 10.76 6.46 8.28
CA TYR A 537 10.23 5.75 9.45
C TYR A 537 8.98 6.45 9.99
N TYR A 538 8.22 5.78 10.87
CA TYR A 538 7.13 6.39 11.62
C TYR A 538 7.64 6.95 12.94
N ALA A 539 7.33 8.21 13.25
CA ALA A 539 7.73 8.90 14.48
C ALA A 539 6.88 8.40 15.67
N GLN A 540 7.32 7.30 16.31
CA GLN A 540 6.66 6.63 17.45
C GLN A 540 7.32 6.97 18.77
#